data_6994c54a4f49c6a4f022e49c15660217
#
_entry.id   6994c54a4f49c6a4f022e49c15660217
#
_cell.length_a   1.000
_cell.length_b   1.000
_cell.length_c   1.000
_cell.angle_alpha   90.00
_cell.angle_beta   90.00
_cell.angle_gamma   90.00
#
_symmetry.space_group_name_H-M   'P 1'
#
loop_
_entity.id
_entity.type
_entity.pdbx_description
1 polymer ?
#
loop_
_entity_poly.entity_id
_entity_poly.type
_entity_poly.pdbx_seq_one_letter_code
_entity_poly.pdbx_strand_id
1 'polypeptide(L)'
;MIKYACNAFHAVKIAFANEIGALSSALDVNGREVMETVCQDVKLNASAAYLKPGFAFGGSCLPKDLRALVYRAGRLDLHLPMLETVLPSNDKHLVRAIGRVLDLPAKRLGVVGLAFKENTDDLRESPVVTLLEQLIGKGREVKVFDPHIQLDAIYGSNRNFILQTIPHIGRLLCSSIDDLLASSDHLVVVQKQVEDIRTKIGQSGLPVLDLLSA
;
A
#
# COMPACT_ATOMS: atom_id res chain seq x y z
N MET A 1 6.28 23.11 -11.27
CA MET A 1 5.81 21.76 -10.95
C MET A 1 4.28 21.61 -11.08
N ILE A 2 3.44 22.45 -10.44
CA ILE A 2 1.97 22.30 -10.44
C ILE A 2 1.39 22.16 -11.85
N LYS A 3 1.72 23.08 -12.77
CA LYS A 3 1.26 23.02 -14.18
C LYS A 3 1.59 21.68 -14.85
N TYR A 4 2.82 21.18 -14.67
CA TYR A 4 3.24 19.91 -15.26
C TYR A 4 2.51 18.73 -14.64
N ALA A 5 2.31 18.73 -13.32
CA ALA A 5 1.55 17.70 -12.64
C ALA A 5 0.09 17.66 -13.12
N CYS A 6 -0.58 18.83 -13.25
CA CYS A 6 -1.94 18.90 -13.78
C CYS A 6 -2.02 18.31 -15.21
N ASN A 7 -1.10 18.73 -16.11
CA ASN A 7 -1.12 18.24 -17.47
C ASN A 7 -0.82 16.74 -17.56
N ALA A 8 0.14 16.23 -16.78
CA ALA A 8 0.44 14.81 -16.69
C ALA A 8 -0.78 14.01 -16.17
N PHE A 9 -1.45 14.52 -15.12
CA PHE A 9 -2.65 13.87 -14.58
C PHE A 9 -3.81 13.86 -15.60
N HIS A 10 -3.98 14.95 -16.36
CA HIS A 10 -4.97 14.97 -17.45
C HIS A 10 -4.64 13.91 -18.51
N ALA A 11 -3.36 13.79 -18.91
CA ALA A 11 -2.92 12.77 -19.86
C ALA A 11 -3.16 11.35 -19.33
N VAL A 12 -2.87 11.08 -18.05
CA VAL A 12 -3.14 9.78 -17.41
C VAL A 12 -4.62 9.46 -17.44
N LYS A 13 -5.50 10.42 -17.10
CA LYS A 13 -6.96 10.20 -17.16
C LYS A 13 -7.43 9.86 -18.58
N ILE A 14 -6.91 10.56 -19.59
CA ILE A 14 -7.25 10.29 -20.99
C ILE A 14 -6.77 8.91 -21.41
N ALA A 15 -5.51 8.57 -21.09
CA ALA A 15 -4.94 7.25 -21.41
C ALA A 15 -5.71 6.13 -20.74
N PHE A 16 -6.06 6.28 -19.45
CA PHE A 16 -6.89 5.32 -18.72
C PHE A 16 -8.24 5.10 -19.41
N ALA A 17 -8.97 6.17 -19.73
CA ALA A 17 -10.26 6.08 -20.39
C ALA A 17 -10.14 5.39 -21.78
N ASN A 18 -9.09 5.68 -22.54
CA ASN A 18 -8.85 5.08 -23.85
C ASN A 18 -8.52 3.59 -23.74
N GLU A 19 -7.68 3.17 -22.78
CA GLU A 19 -7.35 1.76 -22.58
C GLU A 19 -8.55 0.95 -22.09
N ILE A 20 -9.34 1.49 -21.16
CA ILE A 20 -10.62 0.88 -20.75
C ILE A 20 -11.59 0.80 -21.93
N GLY A 21 -11.68 1.85 -22.75
CA GLY A 21 -12.51 1.86 -23.96
C GLY A 21 -12.10 0.80 -24.98
N ALA A 22 -10.79 0.65 -25.22
CA ALA A 22 -10.25 -0.38 -26.13
C ALA A 22 -10.57 -1.80 -25.64
N LEU A 23 -10.35 -2.07 -24.33
CA LEU A 23 -10.68 -3.36 -23.75
C LEU A 23 -12.20 -3.64 -23.78
N SER A 24 -13.02 -2.64 -23.47
CA SER A 24 -14.48 -2.75 -23.53
C SER A 24 -14.94 -3.11 -24.93
N SER A 25 -14.42 -2.43 -25.95
CA SER A 25 -14.74 -2.73 -27.36
C SER A 25 -14.35 -4.16 -27.74
N ALA A 26 -13.20 -4.66 -27.30
CA ALA A 26 -12.76 -6.03 -27.55
C ALA A 26 -13.59 -7.09 -26.79
N LEU A 27 -14.42 -6.66 -25.85
CA LEU A 27 -15.36 -7.49 -25.07
C LEU A 27 -16.82 -7.29 -25.48
N ASP A 28 -17.10 -6.55 -26.57
CA ASP A 28 -18.43 -6.16 -27.02
C ASP A 28 -19.23 -5.37 -25.94
N VAL A 29 -18.54 -4.56 -25.14
CA VAL A 29 -19.10 -3.70 -24.10
C VAL A 29 -18.97 -2.25 -24.54
N ASN A 30 -19.99 -1.42 -24.24
CA ASN A 30 -19.94 0.01 -24.50
C ASN A 30 -18.99 0.73 -23.53
N GLY A 31 -17.76 1.01 -23.98
CA GLY A 31 -16.74 1.65 -23.16
C GLY A 31 -17.09 3.06 -22.69
N ARG A 32 -17.95 3.78 -23.42
CA ARG A 32 -18.45 5.10 -23.01
C ARG A 32 -19.34 4.97 -21.78
N GLU A 33 -20.30 4.05 -21.77
CA GLU A 33 -21.17 3.80 -20.63
C GLU A 33 -20.38 3.33 -19.40
N VAL A 34 -19.33 2.50 -19.59
CA VAL A 34 -18.42 2.12 -18.50
C VAL A 34 -17.78 3.36 -17.88
N MET A 35 -17.22 4.26 -18.69
CA MET A 35 -16.54 5.45 -18.18
C MET A 35 -17.51 6.48 -17.62
N GLU A 36 -18.71 6.63 -18.18
CA GLU A 36 -19.76 7.45 -17.59
C GLU A 36 -20.15 6.97 -16.19
N THR A 37 -20.26 5.64 -16.01
CA THR A 37 -20.54 5.03 -14.69
C THR A 37 -19.37 5.26 -13.71
N VAL A 38 -18.13 5.09 -14.16
CA VAL A 38 -16.94 5.38 -13.33
C VAL A 38 -16.94 6.84 -12.85
N CYS A 39 -17.35 7.78 -13.70
CA CYS A 39 -17.38 9.21 -13.37
C CYS A 39 -18.53 9.61 -12.42
N GLN A 40 -19.54 8.77 -12.22
CA GLN A 40 -20.63 9.03 -11.25
C GLN A 40 -20.13 8.96 -9.80
N ASP A 41 -19.07 8.20 -9.52
CA ASP A 41 -18.44 8.18 -8.20
C ASP A 41 -17.55 9.42 -8.01
N VAL A 42 -18.13 10.48 -7.49
CA VAL A 42 -17.44 11.74 -7.14
C VAL A 42 -16.76 11.68 -5.76
N LYS A 43 -16.94 10.58 -5.02
CA LYS A 43 -16.33 10.41 -3.70
C LYS A 43 -14.91 9.81 -3.81
N LEU A 44 -14.72 8.85 -4.68
CA LEU A 44 -13.43 8.17 -4.87
C LEU A 44 -12.85 8.44 -6.26
N ASN A 45 -13.56 8.09 -7.34
CA ASN A 45 -13.03 8.09 -8.70
C ASN A 45 -12.77 9.50 -9.25
N ALA A 46 -13.76 10.38 -9.18
CA ALA A 46 -13.67 11.75 -9.69
C ALA A 46 -13.48 12.78 -8.56
N SER A 47 -12.50 12.53 -7.68
CA SER A 47 -12.27 13.31 -6.46
C SER A 47 -10.78 13.50 -6.18
N ALA A 48 -10.44 14.11 -5.03
CA ALA A 48 -9.07 14.21 -4.52
C ALA A 48 -8.59 12.92 -3.80
N ALA A 49 -9.44 11.90 -3.67
CA ALA A 49 -9.05 10.64 -3.06
C ALA A 49 -7.90 9.99 -3.87
N TYR A 50 -6.97 9.38 -3.17
CA TYR A 50 -5.78 8.73 -3.74
C TYR A 50 -4.80 9.65 -4.52
N LEU A 51 -4.98 10.95 -4.49
CA LEU A 51 -4.11 11.92 -5.19
C LEU A 51 -3.04 12.54 -4.28
N LYS A 52 -2.83 12.01 -3.10
CA LYS A 52 -1.74 12.43 -2.20
C LYS A 52 -0.58 11.43 -2.31
N PRO A 53 0.66 11.92 -2.45
CA PRO A 53 1.81 11.04 -2.30
C PRO A 53 1.79 10.32 -0.96
N GLY A 54 2.27 9.08 -0.94
CA GLY A 54 2.28 8.26 0.28
C GLY A 54 3.00 6.94 0.06
N PHE A 55 2.70 5.94 0.87
CA PHE A 55 3.28 4.61 0.75
C PHE A 55 2.69 3.85 -0.46
N ALA A 56 3.35 2.76 -0.87
CA ALA A 56 2.87 1.91 -1.96
C ALA A 56 1.48 1.34 -1.66
N PHE A 57 0.65 1.20 -2.69
CA PHE A 57 -0.64 0.53 -2.52
C PHE A 57 -0.51 -0.99 -2.57
N GLY A 58 -1.48 -1.67 -1.96
CA GLY A 58 -1.61 -3.12 -1.95
C GLY A 58 -3.04 -3.54 -1.68
N GLY A 59 -3.18 -4.68 -1.03
CA GLY A 59 -4.47 -5.26 -0.68
C GLY A 59 -5.02 -6.19 -1.76
N SER A 60 -6.12 -6.85 -1.42
CA SER A 60 -6.71 -7.92 -2.23
C SER A 60 -7.42 -7.45 -3.50
N CYS A 61 -7.74 -6.15 -3.63
CA CYS A 61 -8.56 -5.64 -4.75
C CYS A 61 -7.71 -5.02 -5.87
N LEU A 62 -6.97 -3.93 -5.57
CA LEU A 62 -6.30 -3.15 -6.62
C LEU A 62 -5.30 -3.97 -7.45
N PRO A 63 -4.35 -4.73 -6.84
CA PRO A 63 -3.41 -5.52 -7.64
C PRO A 63 -4.09 -6.66 -8.41
N LYS A 64 -5.06 -7.32 -7.80
CA LYS A 64 -5.79 -8.43 -8.43
C LYS A 64 -6.56 -7.96 -9.66
N ASP A 65 -7.30 -6.86 -9.56
CA ASP A 65 -8.16 -6.38 -10.65
C ASP A 65 -7.32 -5.81 -11.80
N LEU A 66 -6.21 -5.12 -11.50
CA LEU A 66 -5.24 -4.72 -12.52
C LEU A 66 -4.66 -5.92 -13.27
N ARG A 67 -4.22 -6.97 -12.56
CA ARG A 67 -3.74 -8.20 -13.20
C ARG A 67 -4.81 -8.86 -14.05
N ALA A 68 -6.06 -8.88 -13.59
CA ALA A 68 -7.17 -9.45 -14.35
C ALA A 68 -7.44 -8.68 -15.65
N LEU A 69 -7.41 -7.35 -15.62
CA LEU A 69 -7.57 -6.50 -16.81
C LEU A 69 -6.43 -6.73 -17.80
N VAL A 70 -5.17 -6.69 -17.34
CA VAL A 70 -3.99 -6.89 -18.20
C VAL A 70 -3.98 -8.32 -18.78
N TYR A 71 -4.28 -9.34 -17.97
CA TYR A 71 -4.41 -10.71 -18.45
C TYR A 71 -5.49 -10.84 -19.53
N ARG A 72 -6.67 -10.24 -19.31
CA ARG A 72 -7.77 -10.29 -20.28
C ARG A 72 -7.42 -9.57 -21.58
N ALA A 73 -6.76 -8.42 -21.49
CA ALA A 73 -6.26 -7.71 -22.67
C ALA A 73 -5.29 -8.57 -23.48
N GLY A 74 -4.31 -9.21 -22.85
CA GLY A 74 -3.36 -10.10 -23.49
C GLY A 74 -4.02 -11.32 -24.17
N ARG A 75 -5.14 -11.82 -23.59
CA ARG A 75 -5.94 -12.90 -24.24
C ARG A 75 -6.67 -12.46 -25.51
N LEU A 76 -6.77 -11.16 -25.73
CA LEU A 76 -7.41 -10.53 -26.90
C LEU A 76 -6.37 -9.88 -27.83
N ASP A 77 -5.08 -10.21 -27.65
CA ASP A 77 -3.94 -9.59 -28.35
C ASP A 77 -3.94 -8.05 -28.28
N LEU A 78 -4.46 -7.51 -27.18
CA LEU A 78 -4.53 -6.07 -26.93
C LEU A 78 -3.46 -5.65 -25.91
N HIS A 79 -2.61 -4.68 -26.29
CA HIS A 79 -1.62 -4.09 -25.42
C HIS A 79 -2.16 -2.81 -24.79
N LEU A 80 -2.09 -2.74 -23.46
CA LEU A 80 -2.55 -1.61 -22.63
C LEU A 80 -1.37 -1.08 -21.78
N PRO A 81 -0.43 -0.32 -22.40
CA PRO A 81 0.84 0.01 -21.76
C PRO A 81 0.72 0.75 -20.44
N MET A 82 -0.28 1.62 -20.29
CA MET A 82 -0.50 2.36 -19.03
C MET A 82 -0.92 1.40 -17.93
N LEU A 83 -1.94 0.53 -18.16
CA LEU A 83 -2.39 -0.45 -17.17
C LEU A 83 -1.30 -1.50 -16.87
N GLU A 84 -0.54 -1.94 -17.87
CA GLU A 84 0.57 -2.88 -17.73
C GLU A 84 1.68 -2.35 -16.82
N THR A 85 1.89 -1.03 -16.76
CA THR A 85 2.98 -0.39 -15.99
C THR A 85 2.56 0.08 -14.60
N VAL A 86 1.29 0.06 -14.24
CA VAL A 86 0.83 0.53 -12.91
C VAL A 86 1.46 -0.27 -11.77
N LEU A 87 1.40 -1.62 -11.81
CA LEU A 87 2.02 -2.47 -10.77
C LEU A 87 3.55 -2.35 -10.76
N PRO A 88 4.27 -2.45 -11.88
CA PRO A 88 5.71 -2.18 -11.92
C PRO A 88 6.10 -0.80 -11.38
N SER A 89 5.29 0.24 -11.61
CA SER A 89 5.52 1.58 -11.04
C SER A 89 5.38 1.56 -9.51
N ASN A 90 4.34 0.89 -9.00
CA ASN A 90 4.11 0.73 -7.56
C ASN A 90 5.25 -0.06 -6.88
N ASP A 91 5.73 -1.14 -7.52
CA ASP A 91 6.85 -1.94 -7.02
C ASP A 91 8.14 -1.11 -6.93
N LYS A 92 8.43 -0.29 -7.95
CA LYS A 92 9.58 0.64 -7.90
C LYS A 92 9.43 1.69 -6.80
N HIS A 93 8.21 2.14 -6.54
CA HIS A 93 7.93 3.06 -5.43
C HIS A 93 8.17 2.37 -4.08
N LEU A 94 7.73 1.14 -3.91
CA LEU A 94 7.99 0.33 -2.71
C LEU A 94 9.50 0.14 -2.48
N VAL A 95 10.26 -0.19 -3.52
CA VAL A 95 11.72 -0.33 -3.42
C VAL A 95 12.39 0.97 -2.96
N ARG A 96 11.95 2.12 -3.46
CA ARG A 96 12.46 3.43 -2.98
C ARG A 96 12.13 3.67 -1.51
N ALA A 97 10.92 3.35 -1.08
CA ALA A 97 10.51 3.49 0.32
C ALA A 97 11.34 2.57 1.24
N ILE A 98 11.57 1.30 0.84
CA ILE A 98 12.43 0.36 1.55
C ILE A 98 13.86 0.90 1.65
N GLY A 99 14.41 1.44 0.55
CA GLY A 99 15.73 2.08 0.55
C GLY A 99 15.84 3.17 1.60
N ARG A 100 14.86 4.09 1.66
CA ARG A 100 14.81 5.17 2.68
C ARG A 100 14.85 4.62 4.11
N VAL A 101 14.15 3.51 4.39
CA VAL A 101 14.15 2.87 5.71
C VAL A 101 15.49 2.20 6.00
N LEU A 102 16.09 1.55 5.00
CA LEU A 102 17.39 0.90 5.14
C LEU A 102 18.54 1.89 5.36
N ASP A 103 18.41 3.12 4.85
CA ASP A 103 19.40 4.21 5.03
C ASP A 103 19.35 4.81 6.45
N LEU A 104 18.34 4.47 7.28
CA LEU A 104 18.28 4.93 8.66
C LEU A 104 19.43 4.35 9.50
N PRO A 105 20.07 5.16 10.36
CA PRO A 105 21.21 4.72 11.17
C PRO A 105 20.80 3.88 12.40
N ALA A 106 19.57 3.37 12.44
CA ALA A 106 19.00 2.63 13.56
C ALA A 106 18.99 1.13 13.29
N LYS A 107 19.35 0.33 14.28
CA LYS A 107 19.27 -1.13 14.19
C LYS A 107 17.89 -1.66 14.55
N ARG A 108 17.27 -1.10 15.60
CA ARG A 108 15.95 -1.47 16.11
C ARG A 108 14.89 -0.54 15.52
N LEU A 109 14.04 -1.07 14.67
CA LEU A 109 13.01 -0.32 13.95
C LEU A 109 11.62 -0.69 14.47
N GLY A 110 10.84 0.31 14.86
CA GLY A 110 9.43 0.18 15.22
C GLY A 110 8.54 0.57 14.04
N VAL A 111 7.80 -0.38 13.49
CA VAL A 111 6.87 -0.14 12.38
C VAL A 111 5.47 0.05 12.93
N VAL A 112 4.82 1.17 12.60
CA VAL A 112 3.46 1.50 13.04
C VAL A 112 2.48 1.33 11.89
N GLY A 113 1.64 0.30 11.99
CA GLY A 113 0.73 -0.19 10.96
C GLY A 113 1.26 -1.46 10.29
N LEU A 114 0.37 -2.39 9.98
CA LEU A 114 0.69 -3.66 9.32
C LEU A 114 -0.29 -3.96 8.18
N ALA A 115 -1.58 -3.69 8.37
CA ALA A 115 -2.58 -3.88 7.34
C ALA A 115 -2.37 -2.93 6.15
N PHE A 116 -2.89 -3.29 4.98
CA PHE A 116 -2.76 -2.43 3.79
C PHE A 116 -3.59 -1.14 3.86
N LYS A 117 -4.56 -1.07 4.76
CA LYS A 117 -5.38 0.13 5.05
C LYS A 117 -5.90 0.10 6.49
N GLU A 118 -6.44 1.25 6.93
CA GLU A 118 -7.06 1.40 8.24
C GLU A 118 -8.25 0.44 8.43
N ASN A 119 -8.50 0.04 9.68
CA ASN A 119 -9.68 -0.75 10.11
C ASN A 119 -9.86 -2.08 9.37
N THR A 120 -8.78 -2.78 9.09
CA THR A 120 -8.80 -4.13 8.50
C THR A 120 -7.68 -4.99 9.10
N ASP A 121 -7.92 -6.29 9.10
CA ASP A 121 -6.93 -7.33 9.43
C ASP A 121 -6.37 -8.02 8.18
N ASP A 122 -6.74 -7.53 6.98
CA ASP A 122 -6.29 -8.11 5.72
C ASP A 122 -4.85 -7.68 5.41
N LEU A 123 -3.94 -8.65 5.38
CA LEU A 123 -2.52 -8.46 5.07
C LEU A 123 -2.15 -8.97 3.67
N ARG A 124 -3.11 -9.47 2.89
CA ARG A 124 -2.84 -10.00 1.55
C ARG A 124 -2.30 -8.88 0.65
N GLU A 125 -1.14 -9.16 0.04
CA GLU A 125 -0.45 -8.20 -0.81
C GLU A 125 -0.20 -6.83 -0.12
N SER A 126 -0.09 -6.83 1.21
CA SER A 126 0.29 -5.61 1.92
C SER A 126 1.76 -5.27 1.62
N PRO A 127 2.05 -4.04 1.15
CA PRO A 127 3.43 -3.61 0.91
C PRO A 127 4.24 -3.52 2.21
N VAL A 128 3.56 -3.44 3.36
CA VAL A 128 4.22 -3.47 4.67
C VAL A 128 4.85 -4.84 4.93
N VAL A 129 4.18 -5.93 4.52
CA VAL A 129 4.73 -7.29 4.64
C VAL A 129 6.05 -7.39 3.89
N THR A 130 6.09 -6.93 2.64
CA THR A 130 7.33 -6.91 1.84
C THR A 130 8.40 -6.01 2.47
N LEU A 131 8.03 -4.85 3.03
CA LEU A 131 8.95 -4.00 3.78
C LEU A 131 9.57 -4.76 4.96
N LEU A 132 8.75 -5.42 5.79
CA LEU A 132 9.23 -6.19 6.95
C LEU A 132 10.19 -7.31 6.55
N GLU A 133 9.86 -8.10 5.52
CA GLU A 133 10.72 -9.16 5.00
C GLU A 133 12.09 -8.63 4.56
N GLN A 134 12.11 -7.51 3.84
CA GLN A 134 13.35 -6.88 3.39
C GLN A 134 14.18 -6.35 4.57
N LEU A 135 13.56 -5.71 5.55
CA LEU A 135 14.26 -5.20 6.74
C LEU A 135 14.88 -6.34 7.55
N ILE A 136 14.12 -7.40 7.80
CA ILE A 136 14.59 -8.59 8.51
C ILE A 136 15.71 -9.28 7.73
N GLY A 137 15.53 -9.46 6.41
CA GLY A 137 16.55 -10.05 5.53
C GLY A 137 17.85 -9.26 5.48
N LYS A 138 17.81 -7.95 5.77
CA LYS A 138 18.99 -7.06 5.89
C LYS A 138 19.52 -6.95 7.33
N GLY A 139 19.03 -7.79 8.26
CA GLY A 139 19.55 -7.86 9.63
C GLY A 139 19.07 -6.75 10.55
N ARG A 140 17.98 -6.04 10.20
CA ARG A 140 17.33 -5.10 11.11
C ARG A 140 16.52 -5.85 12.16
N GLU A 141 16.54 -5.37 13.39
CA GLU A 141 15.65 -5.82 14.46
C GLU A 141 14.33 -5.06 14.34
N VAL A 142 13.26 -5.76 13.96
CA VAL A 142 11.98 -5.11 13.65
C VAL A 142 10.94 -5.50 14.69
N LYS A 143 10.22 -4.50 15.19
CA LYS A 143 8.98 -4.66 15.95
C LYS A 143 7.85 -3.93 15.23
N VAL A 144 6.64 -4.43 15.39
CA VAL A 144 5.45 -3.92 14.70
C VAL A 144 4.32 -3.71 15.69
N PHE A 145 3.60 -2.62 15.55
CA PHE A 145 2.35 -2.39 16.25
C PHE A 145 1.26 -1.98 15.26
N ASP A 146 0.13 -2.67 15.33
CA ASP A 146 -1.09 -2.30 14.62
C ASP A 146 -2.28 -2.55 15.57
N PRO A 147 -3.11 -1.52 15.87
CA PRO A 147 -4.20 -1.66 16.85
C PRO A 147 -5.28 -2.65 16.40
N HIS A 148 -5.37 -2.97 15.10
CA HIS A 148 -6.38 -3.85 14.52
C HIS A 148 -5.87 -5.28 14.27
N ILE A 149 -4.56 -5.53 14.50
CA ILE A 149 -3.95 -6.84 14.26
C ILE A 149 -3.67 -7.54 15.58
N GLN A 150 -4.55 -8.45 15.95
CA GLN A 150 -4.37 -9.38 17.07
C GLN A 150 -4.37 -10.79 16.52
N LEU A 151 -3.22 -11.48 16.56
CA LEU A 151 -3.06 -12.80 15.95
C LEU A 151 -4.08 -13.84 16.46
N ASP A 152 -4.47 -13.72 17.72
CA ASP A 152 -5.45 -14.62 18.35
C ASP A 152 -6.89 -14.34 17.88
N ALA A 153 -7.14 -13.15 17.35
CA ALA A 153 -8.44 -12.73 16.81
C ALA A 153 -8.56 -12.91 15.30
N ILE A 154 -7.46 -13.20 14.60
CA ILE A 154 -7.46 -13.41 13.15
C ILE A 154 -7.69 -14.88 12.85
N TYR A 155 -8.72 -15.20 12.03
CA TYR A 155 -9.10 -16.55 11.68
C TYR A 155 -9.03 -16.82 10.17
N GLY A 156 -9.09 -18.11 9.80
CA GLY A 156 -9.26 -18.55 8.42
C GLY A 156 -8.06 -18.29 7.51
N SER A 157 -8.34 -17.98 6.25
CA SER A 157 -7.34 -17.81 5.18
C SER A 157 -6.37 -16.66 5.44
N ASN A 158 -6.83 -15.61 6.11
CA ASN A 158 -6.00 -14.45 6.43
C ASN A 158 -4.91 -14.80 7.45
N ARG A 159 -5.26 -15.54 8.51
CA ARG A 159 -4.28 -16.04 9.47
C ARG A 159 -3.26 -16.97 8.84
N ASN A 160 -3.72 -17.89 7.98
CA ASN A 160 -2.83 -18.82 7.29
C ASN A 160 -1.87 -18.07 6.37
N PHE A 161 -2.33 -17.07 5.64
CA PHE A 161 -1.50 -16.21 4.81
C PHE A 161 -0.40 -15.51 5.62
N ILE A 162 -0.76 -14.89 6.75
CA ILE A 162 0.19 -14.20 7.64
C ILE A 162 1.27 -15.16 8.13
N LEU A 163 0.87 -16.33 8.65
CA LEU A 163 1.80 -17.31 9.20
C LEU A 163 2.68 -17.98 8.14
N GLN A 164 2.21 -18.08 6.89
CA GLN A 164 3.02 -18.59 5.78
C GLN A 164 4.00 -17.55 5.28
N THR A 165 3.58 -16.29 5.21
CA THR A 165 4.42 -15.19 4.69
C THR A 165 5.43 -14.70 5.73
N ILE A 166 5.00 -14.54 6.98
CA ILE A 166 5.88 -14.15 8.10
C ILE A 166 5.71 -15.18 9.24
N PRO A 167 6.34 -16.36 9.19
CA PRO A 167 6.13 -17.43 10.18
C PRO A 167 6.39 -17.01 11.63
N HIS A 168 7.24 -15.99 11.84
CA HIS A 168 7.63 -15.48 13.15
C HIS A 168 6.94 -14.16 13.52
N ILE A 169 5.84 -13.80 12.85
CA ILE A 169 5.11 -12.53 13.08
C ILE A 169 4.75 -12.32 14.54
N GLY A 170 4.40 -13.38 15.27
CA GLY A 170 4.09 -13.31 16.70
C GLY A 170 5.23 -12.78 17.58
N ARG A 171 6.49 -12.89 17.13
CA ARG A 171 7.65 -12.31 17.82
C ARG A 171 7.88 -10.84 17.44
N LEU A 172 7.33 -10.39 16.33
CA LEU A 172 7.47 -9.03 15.83
C LEU A 172 6.39 -8.12 16.39
N LEU A 173 5.18 -8.64 16.60
CA LEU A 173 4.05 -7.86 17.08
C LEU A 173 4.23 -7.46 18.55
N CYS A 174 4.03 -6.18 18.81
CA CYS A 174 3.92 -5.60 20.15
C CYS A 174 2.44 -5.58 20.58
N SER A 175 2.18 -5.83 21.86
CA SER A 175 0.84 -5.78 22.45
C SER A 175 0.32 -4.36 22.62
N SER A 176 1.22 -3.39 22.70
CA SER A 176 0.89 -1.96 22.86
C SER A 176 1.86 -1.06 22.07
N ILE A 177 1.43 0.18 21.84
CA ILE A 177 2.31 1.20 21.28
C ILE A 177 3.47 1.49 22.25
N ASP A 178 3.25 1.42 23.54
CA ASP A 178 4.29 1.68 24.55
C ASP A 178 5.40 0.62 24.51
N ASP A 179 5.06 -0.65 24.28
CA ASP A 179 6.04 -1.73 24.05
C ASP A 179 6.86 -1.50 22.77
N LEU A 180 6.20 -1.02 21.70
CA LEU A 180 6.91 -0.67 20.47
C LEU A 180 7.90 0.46 20.72
N LEU A 181 7.47 1.54 21.37
CA LEU A 181 8.32 2.69 21.67
C LEU A 181 9.54 2.29 22.51
N ALA A 182 9.34 1.48 23.55
CA ALA A 182 10.42 1.02 24.44
C ALA A 182 11.45 0.10 23.72
N SER A 183 11.04 -0.60 22.67
CA SER A 183 11.88 -1.56 21.95
C SER A 183 12.52 -1.01 20.67
N SER A 184 12.33 0.25 20.35
CA SER A 184 12.76 0.84 19.07
C SER A 184 13.73 1.98 19.25
N ASP A 185 14.63 2.18 18.27
CA ASP A 185 15.50 3.35 18.17
C ASP A 185 14.97 4.39 17.16
N HIS A 186 14.14 3.94 16.22
CA HIS A 186 13.54 4.76 15.17
C HIS A 186 12.17 4.20 14.78
N LEU A 187 11.22 5.07 14.52
CA LEU A 187 9.87 4.68 14.11
C LEU A 187 9.68 4.86 12.60
N VAL A 188 8.95 3.93 12.00
CA VAL A 188 8.52 3.99 10.59
C VAL A 188 7.00 3.93 10.57
N VAL A 189 6.35 5.02 10.18
CA VAL A 189 4.89 5.10 10.09
C VAL A 189 4.47 4.78 8.66
N VAL A 190 3.68 3.72 8.50
CA VAL A 190 3.23 3.19 7.19
C VAL A 190 1.72 3.27 7.02
N GLN A 191 1.00 3.63 8.07
CA GLN A 191 -0.45 3.74 8.07
C GLN A 191 -0.88 4.92 8.96
N LYS A 192 -1.96 5.61 8.56
CA LYS A 192 -2.52 6.68 9.36
C LYS A 192 -2.99 6.17 10.72
N GLN A 193 -2.62 6.86 11.77
CA GLN A 193 -2.91 6.46 13.14
C GLN A 193 -3.99 7.35 13.78
N VAL A 194 -4.71 6.76 14.74
CA VAL A 194 -5.62 7.52 15.61
C VAL A 194 -4.85 8.50 16.48
N GLU A 195 -5.54 9.53 16.97
CA GLU A 195 -4.91 10.67 17.66
C GLU A 195 -4.11 10.26 18.91
N ASP A 196 -4.61 9.31 19.70
CA ASP A 196 -3.91 8.83 20.90
C ASP A 196 -2.54 8.21 20.56
N ILE A 197 -2.47 7.40 19.50
CA ILE A 197 -1.22 6.80 19.03
C ILE A 197 -0.27 7.88 18.51
N ARG A 198 -0.78 8.83 17.72
CA ARG A 198 0.01 9.96 17.20
C ARG A 198 0.60 10.80 18.35
N THR A 199 -0.20 11.06 19.37
CA THR A 199 0.24 11.81 20.55
C THR A 199 1.38 11.08 21.28
N LYS A 200 1.24 9.77 21.52
CA LYS A 200 2.29 8.96 22.15
C LYS A 200 3.57 8.93 21.31
N ILE A 201 3.45 8.77 19.99
CA ILE A 201 4.60 8.85 19.07
C ILE A 201 5.29 10.21 19.19
N GLY A 202 4.54 11.31 19.15
CA GLY A 202 5.09 12.67 19.28
C GLY A 202 5.77 12.93 20.62
N GLN A 203 5.29 12.32 21.70
CA GLN A 203 5.85 12.47 23.06
C GLN A 203 7.06 11.55 23.32
N SER A 204 7.26 10.51 22.49
CA SER A 204 8.32 9.50 22.70
C SER A 204 9.74 10.07 22.55
N GLY A 205 9.91 11.17 21.81
CA GLY A 205 11.23 11.71 21.46
C GLY A 205 12.01 10.87 20.44
N LEU A 206 11.45 9.75 19.98
CA LEU A 206 12.09 8.92 18.95
C LEU A 206 12.02 9.60 17.57
N PRO A 207 13.07 9.48 16.75
CA PRO A 207 13.01 9.92 15.37
C PRO A 207 11.98 9.11 14.60
N VAL A 208 11.24 9.77 13.69
CA VAL A 208 10.14 9.18 12.92
C VAL A 208 10.38 9.38 11.42
N LEU A 209 10.34 8.30 10.67
CA LEU A 209 10.18 8.33 9.22
C LEU A 209 8.71 8.05 8.88
N ASP A 210 8.01 9.07 8.44
CA ASP A 210 6.64 8.93 7.95
C ASP A 210 6.64 8.66 6.44
N LEU A 211 6.22 7.46 6.05
CA LEU A 211 6.10 7.06 4.64
C LEU A 211 4.78 7.52 3.99
N LEU A 212 3.86 8.10 4.76
CA LEU A 212 2.60 8.64 4.24
C LEU A 212 2.75 10.09 3.75
N SER A 213 3.77 10.79 4.22
CA SER A 213 4.05 12.20 3.91
C SER A 213 5.28 12.37 3.03
N ALA A 214 5.55 11.41 2.18
CA ALA A 214 6.75 11.36 1.32
C ALA A 214 6.75 12.38 0.18
#